data_55017ddcb7c69ae1f221692590295ffd
#
_entry.id   55017ddcb7c69ae1f221692590295ffd
#
_cell.length_a   1.000
_cell.length_b   1.000
_cell.length_c   1.000
_cell.angle_alpha   90.00
_cell.angle_beta   90.00
_cell.angle_gamma   90.00
#
_symmetry.space_group_name_H-M   'P 1'
#
loop_
_entity.id
_entity.type
_entity.pdbx_description
1 polymer ?
#
loop_
_entity_poly.entity_id
_entity_poly.type
_entity_poly.pdbx_seq_one_letter_code
_entity_poly.pdbx_strand_id
1 'polypeptide(L)'
;MKILHVNKFFDLNGGAEVYLHSLIKKQQEAGHEVHAFSTRSERNLPTVDKNYFVTRYAYDKAEGAVLDLKKAKNFVWNTEAEKAFERQVSDLKPDVVHLHNIYHHLSTSLLRVVKRHSIPC
;
A
#
# COMPACT_ATOMS: atom_id res chain seq x y z
N MET A 1 -12.18 5.50 14.96
CA MET A 1 -11.46 6.11 13.83
C MET A 1 -11.24 5.10 12.73
N LYS A 2 -11.32 5.51 11.51
CA LYS A 2 -11.01 4.65 10.36
C LYS A 2 -9.59 4.95 9.87
N ILE A 3 -8.71 3.98 9.99
CA ILE A 3 -7.26 4.13 9.74
C ILE A 3 -6.88 3.29 8.52
N LEU A 4 -6.20 3.89 7.54
CA LEU A 4 -5.68 3.19 6.38
C LEU A 4 -4.16 3.18 6.41
N HIS A 5 -3.57 2.01 6.61
CA HIS A 5 -2.13 1.80 6.55
C HIS A 5 -1.68 1.51 5.13
N VAL A 6 -0.57 2.09 4.71
CA VAL A 6 0.04 1.87 3.41
C VAL A 6 1.46 1.39 3.58
N ASN A 7 1.75 0.19 3.08
CA ASN A 7 3.09 -0.38 3.07
C ASN A 7 3.30 -1.20 1.80
N LYS A 8 4.53 -1.24 1.30
CA LYS A 8 4.83 -1.98 0.06
C LYS A 8 4.57 -3.48 0.16
N PHE A 9 4.69 -4.07 1.33
CA PHE A 9 4.46 -5.49 1.59
C PHE A 9 3.45 -5.71 2.71
N PHE A 10 2.70 -6.80 2.63
CA PHE A 10 1.70 -7.17 3.64
C PHE A 10 1.92 -8.61 4.18
N ASP A 11 3.10 -9.16 3.93
CA ASP A 11 3.57 -10.42 4.51
C ASP A 11 4.37 -10.16 5.80
N LEU A 12 5.07 -11.15 6.29
CA LEU A 12 5.98 -11.04 7.45
C LEU A 12 7.45 -11.07 7.01
N ASN A 13 7.75 -10.39 5.92
CA ASN A 13 9.07 -10.46 5.28
C ASN A 13 10.20 -9.80 6.08
N GLY A 14 9.89 -8.83 6.92
CA GLY A 14 10.90 -8.09 7.68
C GLY A 14 10.34 -7.40 8.91
N GLY A 15 11.21 -6.69 9.63
CA GLY A 15 10.84 -6.00 10.87
C GLY A 15 9.76 -4.93 10.68
N ALA A 16 9.78 -4.22 9.56
CA ALA A 16 8.78 -3.21 9.24
C ALA A 16 7.38 -3.82 9.10
N GLU A 17 7.28 -4.97 8.47
CA GLU A 17 6.02 -5.70 8.29
C GLU A 17 5.51 -6.29 9.60
N VAL A 18 6.39 -6.85 10.41
CA VAL A 18 6.05 -7.34 11.75
C VAL A 18 5.51 -6.19 12.62
N TYR A 19 6.16 -5.04 12.58
CA TYR A 19 5.70 -3.84 13.27
C TYR A 19 4.32 -3.40 12.78
N LEU A 20 4.12 -3.35 11.46
CA LEU A 20 2.84 -2.96 10.85
C LEU A 20 1.69 -3.85 11.36
N HIS A 21 1.85 -5.16 11.29
CA HIS A 21 0.81 -6.11 11.73
C HIS A 21 0.54 -6.00 13.23
N SER A 22 1.57 -5.79 14.03
CA SER A 22 1.41 -5.56 15.48
C SER A 22 0.63 -4.27 15.76
N LEU A 23 0.92 -3.21 15.01
CA LEU A 23 0.23 -1.94 15.14
C LEU A 23 -1.25 -2.06 14.74
N ILE A 24 -1.54 -2.69 13.61
CA ILE A 24 -2.91 -2.95 13.14
C ILE A 24 -3.71 -3.68 14.22
N LYS A 25 -3.13 -4.76 14.76
CA LYS A 25 -3.79 -5.56 15.81
C LYS A 25 -4.12 -4.72 17.03
N LYS A 26 -3.16 -3.93 17.52
CA LYS A 26 -3.38 -3.07 18.70
C LYS A 26 -4.45 -2.02 18.47
N GLN A 27 -4.47 -1.43 17.28
CA GLN A 27 -5.49 -0.43 16.93
C GLN A 27 -6.88 -1.06 16.83
N GLN A 28 -6.99 -2.27 16.26
CA GLN A 28 -8.25 -3.01 16.23
C GLN A 28 -8.73 -3.36 17.65
N GLU A 29 -7.84 -3.80 18.52
CA GLU A 29 -8.13 -4.08 19.94
C GLU A 29 -8.59 -2.81 20.67
N ALA A 30 -8.11 -1.64 20.26
CA ALA A 30 -8.53 -0.34 20.80
C ALA A 30 -9.87 0.17 20.22
N GLY A 31 -10.50 -0.59 19.31
CA GLY A 31 -11.82 -0.25 18.76
C GLY A 31 -11.79 0.54 17.45
N HIS A 32 -10.63 0.70 16.81
CA HIS A 32 -10.53 1.37 15.52
C HIS A 32 -10.87 0.43 14.37
N GLU A 33 -11.47 0.96 13.30
CA GLU A 33 -11.61 0.28 12.02
C GLU A 33 -10.30 0.46 11.24
N VAL A 34 -9.59 -0.63 10.98
CA VAL A 34 -8.24 -0.58 10.39
C VAL A 34 -8.19 -1.31 9.06
N HIS A 35 -7.70 -0.64 8.05
CA HIS A 35 -7.54 -1.11 6.69
C HIS A 35 -6.10 -1.03 6.22
N ALA A 36 -5.79 -1.70 5.12
CA ALA A 36 -4.44 -1.71 4.54
C ALA A 36 -4.47 -1.56 3.02
N PHE A 37 -3.43 -0.93 2.48
CA PHE A 37 -3.12 -0.89 1.06
C PHE A 37 -1.69 -1.37 0.83
N SER A 38 -1.50 -2.31 -0.10
CA SER A 38 -0.22 -2.93 -0.33
C SER A 38 -0.10 -3.56 -1.73
N THR A 39 0.91 -4.38 -1.94
CA THR A 39 1.10 -5.16 -3.16
C THR A 39 0.63 -6.60 -2.97
N ARG A 40 0.21 -7.24 -4.08
CA ARG A 40 -0.25 -8.63 -4.07
C ARG A 40 0.90 -9.60 -3.86
N SER A 41 0.69 -10.59 -2.99
CA SER A 41 1.59 -11.72 -2.80
C SER A 41 0.82 -12.87 -2.17
N GLU A 42 1.16 -14.10 -2.52
CA GLU A 42 0.61 -15.31 -1.89
C GLU A 42 1.00 -15.42 -0.42
N ARG A 43 2.07 -14.73 -0.01
CA ARG A 43 2.56 -14.69 1.37
C ARG A 43 1.84 -13.68 2.25
N ASN A 44 0.96 -12.85 1.68
CA ASN A 44 0.25 -11.84 2.44
C ASN A 44 -0.64 -12.47 3.51
N LEU A 45 -0.71 -11.81 4.66
CA LEU A 45 -1.67 -12.18 5.69
C LEU A 45 -3.10 -11.89 5.19
N PRO A 46 -4.11 -12.63 5.68
CA PRO A 46 -5.49 -12.39 5.28
C PRO A 46 -5.94 -10.97 5.58
N THR A 47 -6.65 -10.37 4.62
CA THR A 47 -7.24 -9.04 4.77
C THR A 47 -8.47 -8.89 3.90
N VAL A 48 -9.45 -8.12 4.35
CA VAL A 48 -10.63 -7.76 3.57
C VAL A 48 -10.30 -6.79 2.42
N ASP A 49 -9.12 -6.17 2.45
CA ASP A 49 -8.69 -5.14 1.50
C ASP A 49 -7.93 -5.70 0.29
N LYS A 50 -7.75 -7.00 0.20
CA LYS A 50 -6.90 -7.64 -0.83
C LYS A 50 -7.26 -7.25 -2.28
N ASN A 51 -8.52 -6.92 -2.53
CA ASN A 51 -9.01 -6.55 -3.87
C ASN A 51 -8.50 -5.17 -4.34
N TYR A 52 -8.00 -4.34 -3.43
CA TYR A 52 -7.36 -3.07 -3.76
C TYR A 52 -5.87 -3.20 -4.00
N PHE A 53 -5.26 -4.30 -3.58
CA PHE A 53 -3.82 -4.52 -3.68
C PHE A 53 -3.37 -4.60 -5.14
N VAL A 54 -2.19 -4.07 -5.39
CA VAL A 54 -1.64 -3.90 -6.73
C VAL A 54 -0.49 -4.85 -7.03
N THR A 55 -0.07 -4.89 -8.29
CA THR A 55 1.00 -5.77 -8.76
C THR A 55 2.30 -5.50 -8.01
N ARG A 56 2.94 -6.57 -7.54
CA ARG A 56 4.28 -6.55 -6.95
C ARG A 56 5.31 -6.85 -8.03
N TYR A 57 6.19 -5.90 -8.32
CA TYR A 57 7.27 -6.06 -9.29
C TYR A 57 8.56 -6.56 -8.63
N ALA A 58 9.30 -7.42 -9.34
CA ALA A 58 10.63 -7.87 -8.92
C ALA A 58 11.69 -6.89 -9.43
N TYR A 59 12.01 -5.86 -8.66
CA TYR A 59 12.98 -4.82 -9.06
C TYR A 59 14.44 -5.28 -8.97
N ASP A 60 14.70 -6.43 -8.37
CA ASP A 60 16.01 -7.04 -8.22
C ASP A 60 16.40 -7.95 -9.39
N LYS A 61 15.51 -8.15 -10.37
CA LYS A 61 15.72 -9.03 -11.52
C LYS A 61 15.50 -8.31 -12.83
N ALA A 62 16.39 -8.56 -13.80
CA ALA A 62 16.17 -8.15 -15.19
C ALA A 62 15.21 -9.14 -15.87
N GLU A 63 14.15 -8.64 -16.50
CA GLU A 63 13.10 -9.47 -17.12
C GLU A 63 12.85 -9.10 -18.59
N GLY A 64 13.76 -8.36 -19.24
CA GLY A 64 13.66 -7.89 -20.61
C GLY A 64 13.40 -6.39 -20.72
N ALA A 65 13.79 -5.80 -21.86
CA ALA A 65 13.83 -4.35 -22.03
C ALA A 65 12.47 -3.65 -21.85
N VAL A 66 11.39 -4.21 -22.37
CA VAL A 66 10.05 -3.61 -22.27
C VAL A 66 9.52 -3.66 -20.84
N LEU A 67 9.68 -4.80 -20.17
CA LEU A 67 9.22 -4.98 -18.79
C LEU A 67 10.08 -4.17 -17.82
N ASP A 68 11.38 -4.11 -18.05
CA ASP A 68 12.30 -3.31 -17.23
C ASP A 68 12.02 -1.81 -17.37
N LEU A 69 11.64 -1.34 -18.55
CA LEU A 69 11.21 0.04 -18.78
C LEU A 69 9.91 0.35 -18.03
N LYS A 70 8.94 -0.58 -18.04
CA LYS A 70 7.71 -0.47 -17.28
C LYS A 70 7.98 -0.41 -15.77
N LYS A 71 8.90 -1.24 -15.27
CA LYS A 71 9.34 -1.22 -13.87
C LYS A 71 9.96 0.13 -13.51
N ALA A 72 10.84 0.66 -14.34
CA ALA A 72 11.47 1.96 -14.15
C ALA A 72 10.44 3.08 -14.07
N LYS A 73 9.42 3.07 -14.95
CA LYS A 73 8.32 4.02 -14.90
C LYS A 73 7.55 3.91 -13.59
N ASN A 74 7.18 2.71 -13.16
CA ASN A 74 6.41 2.48 -11.95
C ASN A 74 7.23 2.78 -10.67
N PHE A 75 8.54 2.66 -10.74
CA PHE A 75 9.43 3.06 -9.65
C PHE A 75 9.31 4.56 -9.34
N VAL A 76 9.19 5.39 -10.38
CA VAL A 76 9.04 6.84 -10.25
C VAL A 76 7.58 7.25 -10.07
N TRP A 77 6.68 6.67 -10.86
CA TRP A 77 5.25 6.98 -10.83
C TRP A 77 4.42 5.75 -11.15
N ASN A 78 3.78 5.18 -10.14
CA ASN A 78 2.96 3.99 -10.28
C ASN A 78 1.48 4.34 -10.49
N THR A 79 1.05 4.39 -11.73
CA THR A 79 -0.33 4.71 -12.11
C THR A 79 -1.33 3.66 -11.62
N GLU A 80 -0.97 2.37 -11.63
CA GLU A 80 -1.83 1.30 -11.10
C GLU A 80 -2.08 1.51 -9.61
N ALA A 81 -1.03 1.78 -8.83
CA ALA A 81 -1.14 2.04 -7.40
C ALA A 81 -1.96 3.30 -7.12
N GLU A 82 -1.74 4.39 -7.86
CA GLU A 82 -2.49 5.63 -7.71
C GLU A 82 -4.00 5.40 -7.92
N LYS A 83 -4.38 4.71 -9.00
CA LYS A 83 -5.79 4.44 -9.30
C LYS A 83 -6.45 3.51 -8.28
N ALA A 84 -5.77 2.44 -7.89
CA ALA A 84 -6.30 1.50 -6.90
C ALA A 84 -6.45 2.15 -5.52
N PHE A 85 -5.47 2.94 -5.13
CA PHE A 85 -5.50 3.68 -3.88
C PHE A 85 -6.60 4.76 -3.88
N GLU A 86 -6.77 5.50 -4.98
CA GLU A 86 -7.88 6.45 -5.16
C GLU A 86 -9.23 5.77 -4.95
N ARG A 87 -9.41 4.58 -5.53
CA ARG A 87 -10.64 3.80 -5.38
C ARG A 87 -10.86 3.40 -3.92
N GLN A 88 -9.84 2.89 -3.24
CA GLN A 88 -9.94 2.48 -1.85
C GLN A 88 -10.24 3.67 -0.93
N VAL A 89 -9.56 4.78 -1.11
CA VAL A 89 -9.79 6.02 -0.34
C VAL A 89 -11.21 6.54 -0.56
N SER A 90 -11.71 6.52 -1.79
CA SER A 90 -13.06 6.96 -2.12
C SER A 90 -14.13 6.07 -1.49
N ASP A 91 -13.90 4.75 -1.48
CA ASP A 91 -14.84 3.78 -0.90
C ASP A 91 -14.82 3.80 0.63
N LEU A 92 -13.64 3.87 1.24
CA LEU A 92 -13.47 3.80 2.69
C LEU A 92 -13.67 5.14 3.39
N LYS A 93 -13.24 6.23 2.78
CA LYS A 93 -13.19 7.56 3.41
C LYS A 93 -12.49 7.52 4.76
N PRO A 94 -11.19 7.15 4.80
CA PRO A 94 -10.47 7.02 6.06
C PRO A 94 -10.30 8.38 6.76
N ASP A 95 -10.24 8.35 8.07
CA ASP A 95 -9.96 9.55 8.88
C ASP A 95 -8.49 9.93 8.84
N VAL A 96 -7.62 8.94 8.68
CA VAL A 96 -6.16 9.13 8.59
C VAL A 96 -5.52 8.05 7.72
N VAL A 97 -4.49 8.44 6.98
CA VAL A 97 -3.64 7.53 6.21
C VAL A 97 -2.26 7.50 6.87
N HIS A 98 -1.80 6.30 7.20
CA HIS A 98 -0.46 6.10 7.78
C HIS A 98 0.45 5.45 6.74
N LEU A 99 1.35 6.23 6.17
CA LEU A 99 2.32 5.77 5.19
C LEU A 99 3.54 5.21 5.92
N HIS A 100 3.87 3.96 5.64
CA HIS A 100 5.05 3.29 6.17
C HIS A 100 6.17 3.31 5.12
N ASN A 101 6.40 2.20 4.46
CA ASN A 101 7.46 2.04 3.48
C ASN A 101 6.84 1.87 2.08
N ILE A 102 6.78 2.95 1.31
CA ILE A 102 6.12 2.98 -0.01
C ILE A 102 7.11 2.98 -1.17
N TYR A 103 8.41 3.00 -0.90
CA TYR A 103 9.44 3.08 -1.92
C TYR A 103 9.38 1.92 -2.92
N HIS A 104 9.73 2.19 -4.15
CA HIS A 104 9.90 1.27 -5.27
C HIS A 104 8.61 0.64 -5.79
N HIS A 105 7.76 0.11 -4.91
CA HIS A 105 6.59 -0.67 -5.31
C HIS A 105 5.30 0.15 -5.42
N LEU A 106 5.18 1.21 -4.64
CA LEU A 106 3.96 2.03 -4.61
C LEU A 106 4.17 3.46 -5.10
N SER A 107 5.39 3.97 -5.03
CA SER A 107 5.81 5.33 -5.41
C SER A 107 5.13 6.46 -4.62
N THR A 108 5.60 7.68 -4.84
CA THR A 108 5.06 8.89 -4.22
C THR A 108 3.74 9.36 -4.83
N SER A 109 3.26 8.69 -5.89
CA SER A 109 1.97 9.01 -6.53
C SER A 109 0.80 8.95 -5.56
N LEU A 110 0.89 8.12 -4.51
CA LEU A 110 -0.15 8.01 -3.49
C LEU A 110 -0.35 9.30 -2.69
N LEU A 111 0.70 10.10 -2.52
CA LEU A 111 0.61 11.39 -1.83
C LEU A 111 -0.33 12.37 -2.54
N ARG A 112 -0.41 12.28 -3.87
CA ARG A 112 -1.34 13.07 -4.67
C ARG A 112 -2.79 12.75 -4.30
N VAL A 113 -3.10 11.48 -4.09
CA VAL A 113 -4.45 11.03 -3.69
C VAL A 113 -4.78 11.55 -2.30
N VAL A 114 -3.88 11.38 -1.34
CA VAL A 114 -4.06 11.86 0.04
C VAL A 114 -4.33 13.38 0.06
N LYS A 115 -3.54 14.14 -0.71
CA LYS A 115 -3.71 15.59 -0.84
C LYS A 115 -5.06 15.96 -1.47
N ARG A 116 -5.45 15.26 -2.55
CA ARG A 116 -6.72 15.50 -3.24
C ARG A 116 -7.93 15.32 -2.33
N HIS A 117 -7.88 14.34 -1.45
CA HIS A 117 -8.94 14.05 -0.49
C HIS A 117 -8.80 14.82 0.84
N SER A 118 -7.76 15.63 0.99
CA SER A 118 -7.47 16.40 2.22
C SER A 118 -7.43 15.53 3.48
N ILE A 119 -6.87 14.33 3.37
CA ILE A 119 -6.77 13.38 4.48
C ILE A 119 -5.45 13.60 5.23
N PRO A 120 -5.46 13.67 6.57
CA PRO A 120 -4.23 13.67 7.36
C PRO A 120 -3.39 12.41 7.11
N CYS A 121 -2.08 12.58 6.99
CA CYS A 121 -1.16 11.46 6.84
C CYS A 121 0.17 11.69 7.58
#